data_6d7dd4eae89afed0f500de5c57284413
#
_entry.id   6d7dd4eae89afed0f500de5c57284413
#
_cell.length_a   1.000
_cell.length_b   1.000
_cell.length_c   1.000
_cell.angle_alpha   90.00
_cell.angle_beta   90.00
_cell.angle_gamma   90.00
#
_symmetry.space_group_name_H-M   'P 1'
#
loop_
_entity.id
_entity.type
_entity.pdbx_description
1 polymer ?
#
loop_
_entity_poly.entity_id
_entity_poly.type
_entity_poly.pdbx_seq_one_letter_code
_entity_poly.pdbx_strand_id
1 'polypeptide(L)'
;MKTLMHICCAPCANQPIEVLRTDGIEVAGFWYNPNIHPVTEYRARRNCLEEYAKQIELPLIMKNDYALRPFVRMVAEDIGHRCGKCYEMRLFETAKTAAESGFDSFTSSLFISPYQNHELMREVAERAASEFGVKFLYRDFRPYFKDGQNFAREHGFYMQKYCGCVFSEEERYIKAKKLIP
;
A
#
# COMPACT_ATOMS: atom_id res chain seq x y z
N MET A 1 -8.96 -5.00 19.44
CA MET A 1 -7.94 -4.06 18.93
C MET A 1 -8.39 -3.59 17.56
N LYS A 2 -8.41 -2.29 17.34
CA LYS A 2 -8.84 -1.64 16.10
C LYS A 2 -7.65 -1.12 15.31
N THR A 3 -7.47 -1.62 14.09
CA THR A 3 -6.27 -1.38 13.27
C THR A 3 -6.62 -0.67 11.96
N LEU A 4 -5.89 0.39 11.62
CA LEU A 4 -5.97 1.04 10.32
C LEU A 4 -4.93 0.41 9.37
N MET A 5 -5.40 -0.18 8.26
CA MET A 5 -4.53 -0.79 7.26
C MET A 5 -4.39 0.10 6.04
N HIS A 6 -3.18 0.58 5.75
CA HIS A 6 -2.88 1.17 4.44
C HIS A 6 -3.07 0.13 3.34
N ILE A 7 -3.82 0.48 2.29
CA ILE A 7 -4.13 -0.42 1.17
C ILE A 7 -3.71 0.22 -0.16
N CYS A 8 -2.84 -0.48 -0.90
CA CYS A 8 -2.39 -0.04 -2.23
C CYS A 8 -3.28 -0.55 -3.38
N CYS A 9 -4.00 -1.66 -3.17
CA CYS A 9 -4.92 -2.27 -4.14
C CYS A 9 -5.67 -3.44 -3.49
N ALA A 10 -6.80 -3.84 -4.05
CA ALA A 10 -7.59 -4.97 -3.55
C ALA A 10 -6.84 -6.31 -3.58
N PRO A 11 -6.10 -6.67 -4.67
CA PRO A 11 -5.33 -7.91 -4.70
C PRO A 11 -4.27 -8.06 -3.60
N CYS A 12 -3.75 -6.92 -3.07
CA CYS A 12 -2.77 -6.95 -1.99
C CYS A 12 -3.42 -6.96 -0.60
N ALA A 13 -4.70 -6.61 -0.49
CA ALA A 13 -5.40 -6.41 0.77
C ALA A 13 -6.22 -7.62 1.21
N ASN A 14 -6.71 -8.46 0.27
CA ASN A 14 -7.66 -9.52 0.56
C ASN A 14 -7.18 -10.48 1.67
N GLN A 15 -6.01 -11.08 1.51
CA GLN A 15 -5.47 -12.00 2.52
C GLN A 15 -5.04 -11.32 3.83
N PRO A 16 -4.33 -10.17 3.81
CA PRO A 16 -4.04 -9.45 5.04
C PRO A 16 -5.28 -9.11 5.88
N ILE A 17 -6.38 -8.69 5.24
CA ILE A 17 -7.64 -8.41 5.94
C ILE A 17 -8.20 -9.69 6.56
N GLU A 18 -8.26 -10.78 5.81
CA GLU A 18 -8.77 -12.07 6.26
C GLU A 18 -7.98 -12.60 7.46
N VAL A 19 -6.64 -12.58 7.35
CA VAL A 19 -5.74 -13.02 8.44
C VAL A 19 -5.97 -12.21 9.71
N LEU A 20 -6.04 -10.88 9.61
CA LEU A 20 -6.24 -10.05 10.79
C LEU A 20 -7.63 -10.21 11.40
N ARG A 21 -8.68 -10.36 10.58
CA ARG A 21 -10.05 -10.62 11.07
C ARG A 21 -10.13 -12.00 11.77
N THR A 22 -9.45 -13.00 11.23
CA THR A 22 -9.34 -14.34 11.85
C THR A 22 -8.64 -14.28 13.21
N ASP A 23 -7.65 -13.40 13.36
CA ASP A 23 -6.97 -13.13 14.62
C ASP A 23 -7.83 -12.26 15.60
N GLY A 24 -9.09 -11.96 15.26
CA GLY A 24 -10.00 -11.15 16.08
C GLY A 24 -9.69 -9.66 16.09
N ILE A 25 -8.98 -9.16 15.08
CA ILE A 25 -8.61 -7.75 14.93
C ILE A 25 -9.66 -7.04 14.09
N GLU A 26 -10.22 -5.94 14.58
CA GLU A 26 -11.09 -5.06 13.82
C GLU A 26 -10.25 -4.24 12.83
N VAL A 27 -10.48 -4.41 11.53
CA VAL A 27 -9.69 -3.76 10.46
C VAL A 27 -10.55 -2.71 9.76
N ALA A 28 -9.98 -1.51 9.62
CA ALA A 28 -10.45 -0.50 8.66
C ALA A 28 -9.38 -0.26 7.60
N GLY A 29 -9.78 -0.06 6.35
CA GLY A 29 -8.89 0.26 5.25
C GLY A 29 -8.56 1.75 5.17
N PHE A 30 -7.37 2.07 4.70
CA PHE A 30 -6.95 3.43 4.38
C PHE A 30 -6.36 3.50 2.97
N TRP A 31 -7.01 4.25 2.10
CA TRP A 31 -6.51 4.58 0.77
C TRP A 31 -5.75 5.90 0.78
N TYR A 32 -4.43 5.82 0.61
CA TYR A 32 -3.57 6.97 0.36
C TYR A 32 -2.39 6.54 -0.49
N ASN A 33 -2.47 6.79 -1.80
CA ASN A 33 -1.51 6.29 -2.77
C ASN A 33 -1.12 7.36 -3.80
N PRO A 34 -0.55 8.50 -3.39
CA PRO A 34 -0.15 9.58 -4.29
C PRO A 34 0.98 9.19 -5.24
N ASN A 35 1.63 8.05 -5.00
CA ASN A 35 2.70 7.44 -5.79
C ASN A 35 2.20 6.58 -6.96
N ILE A 36 0.91 6.28 -7.07
CA ILE A 36 0.40 5.43 -8.16
C ILE A 36 0.16 6.27 -9.42
N HIS A 37 0.82 5.89 -10.51
CA HIS A 37 0.81 6.57 -11.80
C HIS A 37 0.67 5.57 -12.95
N PRO A 38 0.11 5.97 -14.10
CA PRO A 38 -0.61 7.21 -14.37
C PRO A 38 -1.97 7.28 -13.67
N VAL A 39 -2.73 8.34 -13.92
CA VAL A 39 -4.05 8.54 -13.31
C VAL A 39 -5.05 7.43 -13.61
N THR A 40 -4.91 6.76 -14.74
CA THR A 40 -5.74 5.61 -15.13
C THR A 40 -5.47 4.40 -14.22
N GLU A 41 -4.22 4.11 -13.92
CA GLU A 41 -3.81 3.06 -12.97
C GLU A 41 -4.30 3.37 -11.55
N TYR A 42 -4.11 4.63 -11.11
CA TYR A 42 -4.61 5.11 -9.82
C TYR A 42 -6.12 4.87 -9.68
N ARG A 43 -6.90 5.27 -10.69
CA ARG A 43 -8.37 5.10 -10.70
C ARG A 43 -8.77 3.62 -10.73
N ALA A 44 -8.11 2.80 -11.55
CA ALA A 44 -8.42 1.38 -11.64
C ALA A 44 -8.23 0.65 -10.30
N ARG A 45 -7.12 0.91 -9.60
CA ARG A 45 -6.87 0.32 -8.28
C ARG A 45 -7.84 0.83 -7.22
N ARG A 46 -8.10 2.14 -7.20
CA ARG A 46 -9.03 2.77 -6.27
C ARG A 46 -10.43 2.19 -6.41
N ASN A 47 -10.97 2.19 -7.63
CA ASN A 47 -12.33 1.73 -7.88
C ASN A 47 -12.49 0.24 -7.52
N CYS A 48 -11.52 -0.60 -7.89
CA CYS A 48 -11.51 -2.01 -7.50
C CYS A 48 -11.49 -2.19 -5.97
N LEU A 49 -10.74 -1.36 -5.25
CA LEU A 49 -10.72 -1.41 -3.78
C LEU A 49 -12.05 -0.94 -3.18
N GLU A 50 -12.66 0.11 -3.70
CA GLU A 50 -13.96 0.61 -3.22
C GLU A 50 -15.07 -0.44 -3.39
N GLU A 51 -15.07 -1.15 -4.53
CA GLU A 51 -16.02 -2.24 -4.79
C GLU A 51 -15.78 -3.43 -3.85
N TYR A 52 -14.54 -3.85 -3.69
CA TYR A 52 -14.18 -4.94 -2.77
C TYR A 52 -14.51 -4.59 -1.31
N ALA A 53 -14.19 -3.40 -0.86
CA ALA A 53 -14.49 -2.96 0.50
C ALA A 53 -15.99 -3.00 0.82
N LYS A 54 -16.85 -2.62 -0.14
CA LYS A 54 -18.31 -2.75 0.00
C LYS A 54 -18.75 -4.21 0.12
N GLN A 55 -18.18 -5.11 -0.68
CA GLN A 55 -18.54 -6.53 -0.67
C GLN A 55 -18.24 -7.20 0.68
N ILE A 56 -17.17 -6.81 1.34
CA ILE A 56 -16.73 -7.40 2.62
C ILE A 56 -17.04 -6.53 3.84
N GLU A 57 -17.86 -5.50 3.66
CA GLU A 57 -18.23 -4.55 4.72
C GLU A 57 -17.01 -3.99 5.46
N LEU A 58 -15.95 -3.62 4.71
CA LEU A 58 -14.75 -3.02 5.26
C LEU A 58 -14.94 -1.50 5.38
N PRO A 59 -14.90 -0.92 6.60
CA PRO A 59 -14.81 0.53 6.75
C PRO A 59 -13.59 1.05 6.00
N LEU A 60 -13.77 2.06 5.14
CA LEU A 60 -12.71 2.57 4.27
C LEU A 60 -12.59 4.08 4.37
N ILE A 61 -11.43 4.56 4.82
CA ILE A 61 -11.06 5.98 4.81
C ILE A 61 -10.35 6.28 3.50
N MET A 62 -10.85 7.26 2.74
CA MET A 62 -10.33 7.61 1.42
C MET A 62 -9.67 8.97 1.42
N LYS A 63 -8.34 9.01 1.20
CA LYS A 63 -7.60 10.23 0.90
C LYS A 63 -7.20 10.22 -0.58
N ASN A 64 -7.98 10.90 -1.41
CA ASN A 64 -7.92 10.82 -2.86
C ASN A 64 -6.90 11.80 -3.48
N ASP A 65 -5.63 11.69 -3.08
CA ASP A 65 -4.55 12.55 -3.57
C ASP A 65 -3.78 11.85 -4.70
N TYR A 66 -3.98 12.31 -5.92
CA TYR A 66 -3.12 11.93 -7.05
C TYR A 66 -1.99 12.94 -7.20
N ALA A 67 -0.73 12.52 -7.05
CA ALA A 67 0.38 13.44 -6.89
C ALA A 67 1.62 13.09 -7.74
N LEU A 68 1.44 12.87 -9.06
CA LEU A 68 2.58 12.60 -9.96
C LEU A 68 3.70 13.63 -9.82
N ARG A 69 3.39 14.92 -9.96
CA ARG A 69 4.39 15.99 -9.96
C ARG A 69 5.10 16.13 -8.60
N PRO A 70 4.39 16.17 -7.46
CA PRO A 70 5.04 16.17 -6.14
C PRO A 70 5.91 14.92 -5.90
N PHE A 71 5.42 13.74 -6.30
CA PHE A 71 6.18 12.51 -6.15
C PHE A 71 7.49 12.54 -6.96
N VAL A 72 7.43 12.92 -8.24
CA VAL A 72 8.63 13.01 -9.09
C VAL A 72 9.62 14.01 -8.51
N ARG A 73 9.17 15.20 -8.09
CA ARG A 73 10.07 16.19 -7.44
C ARG A 73 10.76 15.65 -6.19
N MET A 74 10.02 14.90 -5.37
CA MET A 74 10.54 14.31 -4.12
C MET A 74 11.67 13.30 -4.36
N VAL A 75 11.62 12.56 -5.47
CA VAL A 75 12.58 11.47 -5.76
C VAL A 75 13.59 11.79 -6.86
N ALA A 76 13.48 12.95 -7.51
CA ALA A 76 14.26 13.30 -8.71
C ALA A 76 15.78 13.27 -8.50
N GLU A 77 16.27 13.65 -7.32
CA GLU A 77 17.69 13.68 -6.98
C GLU A 77 18.27 12.29 -6.70
N ASP A 78 17.42 11.32 -6.32
CA ASP A 78 17.84 9.97 -5.95
C ASP A 78 16.75 8.94 -6.30
N ILE A 79 16.57 8.72 -7.60
CA ILE A 79 15.57 7.78 -8.13
C ILE A 79 15.87 6.33 -7.67
N GLY A 80 17.15 5.99 -7.49
CA GLY A 80 17.58 4.66 -7.05
C GLY A 80 17.03 4.27 -5.69
N HIS A 81 16.90 5.22 -4.76
CA HIS A 81 16.38 5.01 -3.40
C HIS A 81 14.94 5.52 -3.21
N ARG A 82 14.21 5.80 -4.29
CA ARG A 82 12.84 6.31 -4.28
C ARG A 82 11.85 5.49 -3.43
N CYS A 83 12.11 4.17 -3.27
CA CYS A 83 11.22 3.30 -2.50
C CYS A 83 11.14 3.70 -1.03
N GLY A 84 12.25 4.14 -0.42
CA GLY A 84 12.26 4.65 0.96
C GLY A 84 11.33 5.84 1.13
N LYS A 85 11.46 6.84 0.24
CA LYS A 85 10.56 8.02 0.22
C LYS A 85 9.10 7.64 -0.02
N CYS A 86 8.86 6.66 -0.89
CA CYS A 86 7.54 6.14 -1.14
C CYS A 86 6.91 5.46 0.09
N TYR A 87 7.69 4.71 0.87
CA TYR A 87 7.23 4.12 2.13
C TYR A 87 6.97 5.19 3.18
N GLU A 88 7.89 6.15 3.36
CA GLU A 88 7.71 7.27 4.30
C GLU A 88 6.39 7.99 4.05
N MET A 89 6.19 8.46 2.83
CA MET A 89 4.98 9.20 2.47
C MET A 89 3.70 8.45 2.83
N ARG A 90 3.63 7.14 2.58
CA ARG A 90 2.41 6.36 2.82
C ARG A 90 2.25 5.93 4.28
N LEU A 91 3.32 5.45 4.90
CA LEU A 91 3.24 4.89 6.26
C LEU A 91 3.13 5.99 7.32
N PHE A 92 3.79 7.13 7.12
CA PHE A 92 3.63 8.28 8.01
C PHE A 92 2.21 8.85 7.96
N GLU A 93 1.64 9.00 6.77
CA GLU A 93 0.24 9.44 6.65
C GLU A 93 -0.74 8.42 7.25
N THR A 94 -0.44 7.12 7.12
CA THR A 94 -1.27 6.08 7.74
C THR A 94 -1.20 6.14 9.26
N ALA A 95 0.00 6.26 9.84
CA ALA A 95 0.20 6.37 11.28
C ALA A 95 -0.47 7.62 11.85
N LYS A 96 -0.29 8.77 11.18
CA LYS A 96 -0.95 10.03 11.52
C LYS A 96 -2.47 9.88 11.54
N THR A 97 -3.05 9.37 10.45
CA THR A 97 -4.50 9.15 10.33
C THR A 97 -5.00 8.18 11.40
N ALA A 98 -4.25 7.13 11.70
CA ALA A 98 -4.60 6.18 12.75
C ALA A 98 -4.66 6.84 14.13
N ALA A 99 -3.66 7.64 14.49
CA ALA A 99 -3.62 8.38 15.75
C ALA A 99 -4.76 9.38 15.85
N GLU A 100 -4.97 10.21 14.83
CA GLU A 100 -6.01 11.24 14.79
C GLU A 100 -7.44 10.66 14.81
N SER A 101 -7.62 9.44 14.28
CA SER A 101 -8.93 8.76 14.20
C SER A 101 -9.16 7.75 15.33
N GLY A 102 -8.28 7.67 16.32
CA GLY A 102 -8.45 6.83 17.52
C GLY A 102 -8.32 5.33 17.27
N PHE A 103 -7.49 4.92 16.30
CA PHE A 103 -7.11 3.52 16.12
C PHE A 103 -6.02 3.12 17.12
N ASP A 104 -6.08 1.88 17.60
CA ASP A 104 -5.06 1.33 18.51
C ASP A 104 -3.72 1.09 17.81
N SER A 105 -3.78 0.83 16.50
CA SER A 105 -2.60 0.49 15.69
C SER A 105 -2.81 0.76 14.21
N PHE A 106 -1.71 0.71 13.45
CA PHE A 106 -1.74 0.70 12.00
C PHE A 106 -0.86 -0.40 11.41
N THR A 107 -1.13 -0.75 10.16
CA THR A 107 -0.34 -1.70 9.36
C THR A 107 -0.43 -1.36 7.87
N SER A 108 0.12 -2.22 6.99
CA SER A 108 0.02 -2.03 5.55
C SER A 108 -0.12 -3.35 4.79
N SER A 109 -0.97 -3.35 3.77
CA SER A 109 -1.06 -4.44 2.79
C SER A 109 0.22 -4.64 1.97
N LEU A 110 1.16 -3.69 2.00
CA LEU A 110 2.44 -3.82 1.31
C LEU A 110 3.29 -4.99 1.84
N PHE A 111 3.10 -5.39 3.10
CA PHE A 111 3.81 -6.51 3.73
C PHE A 111 3.43 -7.90 3.17
N ILE A 112 2.50 -7.95 2.20
CA ILE A 112 2.22 -9.18 1.45
C ILE A 112 3.17 -9.38 0.26
N SER A 113 3.77 -8.31 -0.25
CA SER A 113 4.54 -8.39 -1.49
C SER A 113 5.96 -8.90 -1.26
N PRO A 114 6.39 -9.98 -1.93
CA PRO A 114 7.78 -10.45 -1.85
C PRO A 114 8.76 -9.55 -2.60
N TYR A 115 8.26 -8.56 -3.35
CA TYR A 115 9.06 -7.64 -4.16
C TYR A 115 9.39 -6.32 -3.45
N GLN A 116 8.84 -6.10 -2.25
CA GLN A 116 9.12 -4.91 -1.44
C GLN A 116 10.32 -5.14 -0.53
N ASN A 117 11.03 -4.07 -0.18
CA ASN A 117 12.07 -4.13 0.84
C ASN A 117 11.42 -4.12 2.23
N HIS A 118 11.21 -5.32 2.80
CA HIS A 118 10.51 -5.51 4.07
C HIS A 118 11.20 -4.85 5.25
N GLU A 119 12.53 -4.94 5.33
CA GLU A 119 13.28 -4.34 6.45
C GLU A 119 13.13 -2.82 6.42
N LEU A 120 13.36 -2.20 5.27
CA LEU A 120 13.19 -0.75 5.13
C LEU A 120 11.75 -0.31 5.42
N MET A 121 10.74 -1.06 4.96
CA MET A 121 9.33 -0.75 5.28
C MET A 121 9.06 -0.82 6.78
N ARG A 122 9.62 -1.83 7.46
CA ARG A 122 9.47 -2.01 8.90
C ARG A 122 10.13 -0.87 9.67
N GLU A 123 11.37 -0.51 9.34
CA GLU A 123 12.07 0.64 9.93
C GLU A 123 11.27 1.94 9.76
N VAL A 124 10.75 2.19 8.58
CA VAL A 124 9.91 3.37 8.30
C VAL A 124 8.63 3.35 9.12
N ALA A 125 7.97 2.20 9.22
CA ALA A 125 6.74 2.07 10.00
C ALA A 125 6.98 2.25 11.51
N GLU A 126 8.08 1.72 12.05
CA GLU A 126 8.48 1.88 13.44
C GLU A 126 8.78 3.36 13.78
N ARG A 127 9.44 4.09 12.86
CA ARG A 127 9.64 5.55 12.99
C ARG A 127 8.32 6.30 13.00
N ALA A 128 7.41 5.98 12.06
CA ALA A 128 6.09 6.60 12.01
C ALA A 128 5.27 6.31 13.28
N ALA A 129 5.34 5.08 13.80
CA ALA A 129 4.69 4.70 15.06
C ALA A 129 5.19 5.55 16.24
N SER A 130 6.50 5.75 16.33
CA SER A 130 7.13 6.59 17.37
C SER A 130 6.72 8.06 17.24
N GLU A 131 6.69 8.59 16.01
CA GLU A 131 6.38 10.01 15.77
C GLU A 131 4.93 10.35 16.12
N PHE A 132 3.98 9.50 15.78
CA PHE A 132 2.55 9.77 16.00
C PHE A 132 1.97 9.08 17.25
N GLY A 133 2.78 8.38 18.03
CA GLY A 133 2.34 7.72 19.27
C GLY A 133 1.28 6.63 19.05
N VAL A 134 1.31 5.95 17.91
CA VAL A 134 0.37 4.87 17.56
C VAL A 134 1.15 3.57 17.31
N LYS A 135 0.61 2.43 17.74
CA LYS A 135 1.30 1.15 17.62
C LYS A 135 1.41 0.70 16.14
N PHE A 136 2.60 0.28 15.72
CA PHE A 136 2.76 -0.45 14.47
C PHE A 136 2.49 -1.94 14.69
N LEU A 137 1.50 -2.48 13.98
CA LEU A 137 1.18 -3.89 13.96
C LEU A 137 1.95 -4.55 12.81
N TYR A 138 3.15 -5.07 13.10
CA TYR A 138 3.89 -5.83 12.11
C TYR A 138 3.33 -7.24 11.96
N ARG A 139 3.08 -7.64 10.73
CA ARG A 139 2.78 -9.01 10.32
C ARG A 139 3.41 -9.28 8.96
N ASP A 140 4.14 -10.37 8.83
CA ASP A 140 4.61 -10.84 7.53
C ASP A 140 3.49 -11.59 6.81
N PHE A 141 2.94 -10.96 5.77
CA PHE A 141 1.88 -11.54 4.96
C PHE A 141 2.41 -12.23 3.68
N ARG A 142 3.72 -12.28 3.44
CA ARG A 142 4.30 -12.91 2.24
C ARG A 142 3.90 -14.37 2.04
N PRO A 143 3.71 -15.20 3.08
CA PRO A 143 3.20 -16.57 2.90
C PRO A 143 1.86 -16.65 2.18
N TYR A 144 1.02 -15.61 2.30
CA TYR A 144 -0.32 -15.53 1.71
C TYR A 144 -0.33 -14.86 0.33
N PHE A 145 0.82 -14.46 -0.23
CA PHE A 145 0.87 -13.73 -1.50
C PHE A 145 0.22 -14.47 -2.65
N LYS A 146 0.54 -15.76 -2.79
CA LYS A 146 0.00 -16.60 -3.88
C LYS A 146 -1.51 -16.78 -3.77
N ASP A 147 -2.01 -17.02 -2.58
CA ASP A 147 -3.43 -17.19 -2.32
C ASP A 147 -4.19 -15.89 -2.60
N GLY A 148 -3.64 -14.74 -2.19
CA GLY A 148 -4.20 -13.43 -2.51
C GLY A 148 -4.28 -13.14 -4.02
N GLN A 149 -3.28 -13.56 -4.77
CA GLN A 149 -3.28 -13.41 -6.23
C GLN A 149 -4.30 -14.34 -6.91
N ASN A 150 -4.46 -15.55 -6.42
CA ASN A 150 -5.46 -16.49 -6.94
C ASN A 150 -6.88 -16.00 -6.65
N PHE A 151 -7.16 -15.64 -5.40
CA PHE A 151 -8.43 -15.04 -5.00
C PHE A 151 -8.80 -13.84 -5.89
N ALA A 152 -7.86 -12.94 -6.11
CA ALA A 152 -8.09 -11.76 -6.92
C ALA A 152 -8.45 -12.08 -8.38
N ARG A 153 -7.82 -13.10 -8.99
CA ARG A 153 -8.15 -13.55 -10.35
C ARG A 153 -9.53 -14.19 -10.42
N GLU A 154 -9.86 -15.06 -9.46
CA GLU A 154 -11.15 -15.75 -9.37
C GLU A 154 -12.33 -14.79 -9.21
N HIS A 155 -12.08 -13.66 -8.51
CA HIS A 155 -13.10 -12.62 -8.27
C HIS A 155 -13.05 -11.46 -9.28
N GLY A 156 -12.25 -11.57 -10.33
CA GLY A 156 -12.19 -10.57 -11.40
C GLY A 156 -11.62 -9.22 -10.98
N PHE A 157 -10.76 -9.17 -9.96
CA PHE A 157 -10.14 -7.92 -9.51
C PHE A 157 -9.21 -7.35 -10.58
N TYR A 158 -9.10 -6.04 -10.59
CA TYR A 158 -8.07 -5.36 -11.37
C TYR A 158 -6.68 -5.79 -10.89
N MET A 159 -5.91 -6.44 -11.78
CA MET A 159 -4.57 -6.95 -11.48
C MET A 159 -3.51 -5.95 -11.95
N GLN A 160 -2.83 -5.31 -11.00
CA GLN A 160 -1.72 -4.39 -11.32
C GLN A 160 -0.55 -5.14 -11.95
N LYS A 161 0.12 -4.49 -12.90
CA LYS A 161 1.26 -5.07 -13.65
C LYS A 161 2.63 -4.62 -13.11
N TYR A 162 2.67 -3.58 -12.27
CA TYR A 162 3.87 -3.01 -11.65
C TYR A 162 3.57 -2.46 -10.26
N CYS A 163 4.59 -2.03 -9.51
CA CYS A 163 4.44 -1.58 -8.12
C CYS A 163 3.48 -0.38 -7.98
N GLY A 164 3.60 0.62 -8.87
CA GLY A 164 2.66 1.74 -8.91
C GLY A 164 3.23 3.05 -9.43
N CYS A 165 4.47 3.40 -9.13
CA CYS A 165 5.04 4.64 -9.60
C CYS A 165 5.49 4.57 -11.07
N VAL A 166 5.59 5.73 -11.71
CA VAL A 166 6.02 5.87 -13.10
C VAL A 166 7.37 5.19 -13.38
N PHE A 167 8.30 5.22 -12.44
CA PHE A 167 9.60 4.54 -12.59
C PHE A 167 9.48 3.02 -12.54
N SER A 168 8.57 2.47 -11.74
CA SER A 168 8.33 1.02 -11.71
C SER A 168 7.57 0.54 -12.94
N GLU A 169 6.80 1.41 -13.57
CA GLU A 169 6.19 1.15 -14.88
C GLU A 169 7.27 1.08 -15.97
N GLU A 170 8.13 2.09 -16.02
CA GLU A 170 9.26 2.14 -16.96
C GLU A 170 10.15 0.89 -16.84
N GLU A 171 10.59 0.53 -15.63
CA GLU A 171 11.39 -0.66 -15.35
C GLU A 171 10.70 -1.96 -15.80
N ARG A 172 9.36 -2.02 -15.72
CA ARG A 172 8.57 -3.17 -16.14
C ARG A 172 8.54 -3.35 -17.65
N TYR A 173 8.44 -2.25 -18.40
CA TYR A 173 8.17 -2.32 -19.84
C TYR A 173 9.39 -1.98 -20.71
N ILE A 174 10.35 -1.24 -20.18
CA ILE A 174 11.60 -0.91 -20.86
C ILE A 174 12.70 -1.77 -20.28
N LYS A 175 13.28 -2.66 -21.11
CA LYS A 175 14.46 -3.46 -20.70
C LYS A 175 15.63 -2.53 -20.40
N ALA A 176 16.35 -2.77 -19.29
CA ALA A 176 17.43 -1.92 -18.78
C ALA A 176 18.51 -1.50 -19.83
N LYS A 177 18.71 -2.31 -20.88
CA LYS A 177 19.62 -1.98 -22.00
C LYS A 177 19.14 -0.86 -22.94
N LYS A 178 17.89 -0.38 -22.77
CA LYS A 178 17.28 0.68 -23.59
C LYS A 178 16.96 1.95 -22.79
N LEU A 179 17.24 1.97 -21.50
CA LEU A 179 17.14 3.19 -20.72
C LEU A 179 18.29 4.10 -21.15
N ILE A 180 17.96 5.22 -21.75
CA ILE A 180 18.91 6.27 -22.11
C ILE A 180 19.40 6.90 -20.80
N PRO A 181 20.72 7.16 -20.64
CA PRO A 181 21.28 7.73 -19.42
C PRO A 181 20.74 9.13 -19.11
#